data_996684c16cb7b73dc5e586ddb4a9c253
#
_entry.id   996684c16cb7b73dc5e586ddb4a9c253
#
_cell.length_a   1.000
_cell.length_b   1.000
_cell.length_c   1.000
_cell.angle_alpha   90.00
_cell.angle_beta   90.00
_cell.angle_gamma   90.00
#
_symmetry.space_group_name_H-M   'P 1'
#
loop_
_entity.id
_entity.type
_entity.pdbx_description
1 polymer ?
#
loop_
_entity_poly.entity_id
_entity_poly.type
_entity_poly.pdbx_seq_one_letter_code
_entity_poly.pdbx_strand_id
1 'polypeptide(L)'
;MTRDYVLELDTTGAPLLSVYGGKLTTYRRLAEDVVEALAPRLGCTAPRWTAGSQLPGGDLPGADFEAFHASLARRHPWMPAKLLYRWTRAYGTRIEHLLGNATSPAGLGEEVLPGLHAREIDYLRREEWAVTAEDILYRRSKLALHVPADGAARLDGWLARHPLPAATADVLV
;
A
#
# COMPACT_ATOMS: atom_id res chain seq x y z
N MET A 1 -12.48 31.22 5.85
CA MET A 1 -12.42 29.77 5.63
C MET A 1 -11.46 29.19 6.65
N THR A 2 -11.94 28.49 7.67
CA THR A 2 -11.10 27.87 8.69
C THR A 2 -10.27 26.78 8.05
N ARG A 3 -9.01 26.66 8.46
CA ARG A 3 -8.10 25.60 7.99
C ARG A 3 -8.29 24.28 8.76
N ASP A 4 -9.30 24.26 9.64
CA ASP A 4 -9.68 23.11 10.44
C ASP A 4 -10.83 22.33 9.81
N TYR A 5 -11.03 21.10 10.29
CA TYR A 5 -12.18 20.28 9.94
C TYR A 5 -13.31 20.43 10.98
N VAL A 6 -14.53 20.14 10.55
CA VAL A 6 -15.71 20.05 11.40
C VAL A 6 -16.30 18.66 11.29
N LEU A 7 -16.66 18.07 12.44
CA LEU A 7 -17.35 16.79 12.54
C LEU A 7 -18.79 17.04 12.97
N GLU A 8 -19.76 16.58 12.19
CA GLU A 8 -21.19 16.68 12.51
C GLU A 8 -21.79 15.27 12.55
N LEU A 9 -22.34 14.91 13.71
CA LEU A 9 -22.98 13.62 13.93
C LEU A 9 -24.50 13.80 13.97
N ASP A 10 -25.17 13.34 12.91
CA ASP A 10 -26.61 13.20 12.87
C ASP A 10 -27.04 11.85 13.45
N THR A 11 -28.02 11.88 14.35
CA THR A 11 -28.60 10.70 15.02
C THR A 11 -30.11 10.63 14.88
N THR A 12 -30.72 11.41 14.00
CA THR A 12 -32.17 11.42 13.78
C THR A 12 -32.68 10.14 13.10
N GLY A 13 -31.77 9.45 12.39
CA GLY A 13 -32.00 8.14 11.78
C GLY A 13 -30.83 7.19 12.07
N ALA A 14 -30.39 6.46 11.09
CA ALA A 14 -29.13 5.74 11.18
C ALA A 14 -27.98 6.74 11.42
N PRO A 15 -27.10 6.51 12.40
CA PRO A 15 -26.06 7.47 12.73
C PRO A 15 -25.18 7.78 11.52
N LEU A 16 -25.06 9.06 11.19
CA LEU A 16 -24.25 9.58 10.08
C LEU A 16 -23.27 10.62 10.61
N LEU A 17 -21.98 10.35 10.48
CA LEU A 17 -20.93 11.32 10.79
C LEU A 17 -20.43 11.97 9.50
N SER A 18 -20.63 13.27 9.38
CA SER A 18 -20.18 14.07 8.26
C SER A 18 -18.86 14.77 8.60
N VAL A 19 -17.92 14.77 7.68
CA VAL A 19 -16.61 15.43 7.80
C VAL A 19 -16.53 16.55 6.77
N TYR A 20 -16.30 17.78 7.24
CA TYR A 20 -16.17 18.95 6.38
C TYR A 20 -14.79 19.58 6.54
N GLY A 21 -14.09 19.83 5.42
CA GLY A 21 -12.77 20.45 5.42
C GLY A 21 -11.63 19.48 5.75
N GLY A 22 -10.57 20.01 6.36
CA GLY A 22 -9.36 19.26 6.69
C GLY A 22 -8.23 19.46 5.71
N LYS A 23 -7.03 18.99 6.10
CA LYS A 23 -5.82 19.01 5.30
C LYS A 23 -5.21 17.61 5.25
N LEU A 24 -4.48 17.34 4.18
CA LEU A 24 -3.71 16.09 4.08
C LEU A 24 -2.80 15.86 5.30
N THR A 25 -2.21 16.92 5.83
CA THR A 25 -1.29 16.84 6.98
C THR A 25 -1.97 16.56 8.32
N THR A 26 -3.30 16.69 8.41
CA THR A 26 -4.07 16.43 9.65
C THR A 26 -4.83 15.10 9.62
N TYR A 27 -4.67 14.30 8.55
CA TYR A 27 -5.44 13.09 8.31
C TYR A 27 -5.47 12.12 9.50
N ARG A 28 -4.32 11.88 10.13
CA ARG A 28 -4.19 10.96 11.26
C ARG A 28 -5.04 11.40 12.46
N ARG A 29 -4.91 12.69 12.84
CA ARG A 29 -5.67 13.26 13.95
C ARG A 29 -7.16 13.29 13.64
N LEU A 30 -7.52 13.69 12.42
CA LEU A 30 -8.90 13.66 11.95
C LEU A 30 -9.50 12.24 12.05
N ALA A 31 -8.76 11.22 11.62
CA ALA A 31 -9.21 9.83 11.71
C ALA A 31 -9.43 9.39 13.18
N GLU A 32 -8.54 9.76 14.09
CA GLU A 32 -8.73 9.49 15.54
C GLU A 32 -9.97 10.20 16.09
N ASP A 33 -10.20 11.47 15.73
CA ASP A 33 -11.36 12.24 16.20
C ASP A 33 -12.68 11.64 15.65
N VAL A 34 -12.68 11.16 14.40
CA VAL A 34 -13.82 10.45 13.81
C VAL A 34 -14.11 9.14 14.55
N VAL A 35 -13.10 8.33 14.80
CA VAL A 35 -13.25 7.07 15.55
C VAL A 35 -13.75 7.37 16.96
N GLU A 36 -13.21 8.36 17.65
CA GLU A 36 -13.64 8.74 18.99
C GLU A 36 -15.11 9.20 19.05
N ALA A 37 -15.56 9.98 18.04
CA ALA A 37 -16.95 10.40 17.92
C ALA A 37 -17.93 9.21 17.72
N LEU A 38 -17.48 8.16 17.05
CA LEU A 38 -18.28 6.95 16.80
C LEU A 38 -18.12 5.88 17.88
N ALA A 39 -17.04 5.92 18.66
CA ALA A 39 -16.67 4.88 19.63
C ALA A 39 -17.80 4.45 20.58
N PRO A 40 -18.61 5.36 21.15
CA PRO A 40 -19.72 4.97 22.03
C PRO A 40 -20.78 4.11 21.33
N ARG A 41 -20.96 4.28 20.01
CA ARG A 41 -21.93 3.53 19.21
C ARG A 41 -21.39 2.20 18.72
N LEU A 42 -20.07 2.11 18.58
CA LEU A 42 -19.38 0.91 18.13
C LEU A 42 -18.95 0.01 19.29
N GLY A 43 -19.20 0.44 20.56
CA GLY A 43 -18.69 -0.27 21.74
C GLY A 43 -17.17 -0.29 21.82
N CYS A 44 -16.50 0.62 21.15
CA CYS A 44 -15.03 0.70 21.15
C CYS A 44 -14.55 1.50 22.36
N THR A 45 -13.65 0.89 23.14
CA THR A 45 -13.02 1.51 24.33
C THR A 45 -11.51 1.68 24.15
N ALA A 46 -10.96 1.36 22.98
CA ALA A 46 -9.54 1.45 22.73
C ALA A 46 -9.04 2.91 22.77
N PRO A 47 -7.93 3.19 23.44
CA PRO A 47 -7.34 4.53 23.44
C PRO A 47 -6.76 4.89 22.08
N ARG A 48 -6.50 6.18 21.87
CA ARG A 48 -5.75 6.66 20.70
C ARG A 48 -4.34 6.06 20.70
N TRP A 49 -3.90 5.53 19.56
CA TRP A 49 -2.60 4.84 19.46
C TRP A 49 -1.79 5.22 18.21
N THR A 50 -2.43 5.82 17.22
CA THR A 50 -1.81 6.02 15.89
C THR A 50 -0.65 7.01 15.91
N ALA A 51 -0.54 7.87 16.95
CA ALA A 51 0.56 8.84 17.05
C ALA A 51 1.94 8.18 17.19
N GLY A 52 1.99 7.01 17.85
CA GLY A 52 3.23 6.23 18.02
C GLY A 52 3.42 5.14 16.97
N SER A 53 2.48 4.98 16.04
CA SER A 53 2.52 3.91 15.05
C SER A 53 3.18 4.38 13.77
N GLN A 54 4.00 3.52 13.21
CA GLN A 54 4.62 3.73 11.91
C GLN A 54 3.66 3.34 10.80
N LEU A 55 3.76 4.02 9.66
CA LEU A 55 3.04 3.60 8.47
C LEU A 55 3.65 2.29 7.94
N PRO A 56 2.83 1.42 7.31
CA PRO A 56 3.32 0.19 6.70
C PRO A 56 4.52 0.46 5.77
N GLY A 57 5.62 -0.22 6.01
CA GLY A 57 6.87 -0.01 5.26
C GLY A 57 7.75 1.13 5.78
N GLY A 58 7.24 1.97 6.70
CA GLY A 58 7.97 3.12 7.26
C GLY A 58 8.82 2.82 8.49
N ASP A 59 8.83 1.60 8.98
CA ASP A 59 9.54 1.13 10.17
C ASP A 59 11.02 0.84 9.89
N LEU A 60 11.69 1.76 9.19
CA LEU A 60 13.11 1.66 8.87
C LEU A 60 13.97 1.80 10.13
N PRO A 61 14.90 0.86 10.39
CA PRO A 61 15.81 0.97 11.53
C PRO A 61 16.57 2.30 11.51
N GLY A 62 16.46 3.08 12.59
CA GLY A 62 17.09 4.39 12.70
C GLY A 62 16.60 5.45 11.70
N ALA A 63 15.52 5.19 10.97
CA ALA A 63 15.05 6.00 9.84
C ALA A 63 16.12 6.21 8.75
N ASP A 64 17.09 5.29 8.66
CA ASP A 64 18.22 5.35 7.72
C ASP A 64 17.93 4.47 6.48
N PHE A 65 17.52 5.14 5.41
CA PHE A 65 17.22 4.48 4.14
C PHE A 65 18.47 3.83 3.52
N GLU A 66 19.62 4.49 3.56
CA GLU A 66 20.84 4.01 2.89
C GLU A 66 21.38 2.76 3.61
N ALA A 67 21.41 2.77 4.92
CA ALA A 67 21.78 1.60 5.71
C ALA A 67 20.82 0.43 5.48
N PHE A 68 19.52 0.69 5.41
CA PHE A 68 18.51 -0.32 5.13
C PHE A 68 18.68 -0.90 3.73
N HIS A 69 18.80 -0.06 2.70
CA HIS A 69 19.05 -0.52 1.32
C HIS A 69 20.32 -1.35 1.20
N ALA A 70 21.43 -0.90 1.82
CA ALA A 70 22.68 -1.66 1.83
C ALA A 70 22.54 -3.03 2.52
N SER A 71 21.71 -3.12 3.57
CA SER A 71 21.41 -4.39 4.23
C SER A 71 20.64 -5.34 3.32
N LEU A 72 19.66 -4.83 2.57
CA LEU A 72 18.92 -5.60 1.57
C LEU A 72 19.81 -6.10 0.44
N ALA A 73 20.71 -5.25 -0.07
CA ALA A 73 21.66 -5.64 -1.11
C ALA A 73 22.59 -6.79 -0.68
N ARG A 74 23.00 -6.80 0.57
CA ARG A 74 23.79 -7.92 1.13
C ARG A 74 22.99 -9.21 1.28
N ARG A 75 21.72 -9.11 1.66
CA ARG A 75 20.82 -10.28 1.85
C ARG A 75 20.32 -10.86 0.53
N HIS A 76 20.15 -10.00 -0.48
CA HIS A 76 19.62 -10.37 -1.79
C HIS A 76 20.58 -10.00 -2.93
N PRO A 77 21.83 -10.51 -2.94
CA PRO A 77 22.84 -10.16 -3.95
C PRO A 77 22.46 -10.61 -5.37
N TRP A 78 21.48 -11.51 -5.49
CA TRP A 78 20.94 -12.01 -6.74
C TRP A 78 19.99 -11.02 -7.42
N MET A 79 19.50 -10.02 -6.70
CA MET A 79 18.49 -9.11 -7.20
C MET A 79 19.13 -7.99 -8.05
N PRO A 80 18.57 -7.65 -9.23
CA PRO A 80 19.06 -6.53 -10.02
C PRO A 80 19.07 -5.22 -9.20
N ALA A 81 20.20 -4.53 -9.14
CA ALA A 81 20.38 -3.37 -8.25
C ALA A 81 19.33 -2.26 -8.47
N LYS A 82 18.97 -1.98 -9.73
CA LYS A 82 17.94 -0.98 -10.05
C LYS A 82 16.55 -1.38 -9.52
N LEU A 83 16.21 -2.66 -9.64
CA LEU A 83 14.94 -3.19 -9.16
C LEU A 83 14.90 -3.16 -7.63
N LEU A 84 15.96 -3.61 -6.97
CA LEU A 84 16.10 -3.58 -5.52
C LEU A 84 15.95 -2.16 -4.98
N TYR A 85 16.63 -1.18 -5.58
CA TYR A 85 16.53 0.22 -5.18
C TYR A 85 15.10 0.75 -5.33
N ARG A 86 14.46 0.49 -6.48
CA ARG A 86 13.08 0.90 -6.72
C ARG A 86 12.12 0.29 -5.69
N TRP A 87 12.23 -1.01 -5.43
CA TRP A 87 11.39 -1.68 -4.45
C TRP A 87 11.65 -1.21 -3.02
N THR A 88 12.92 -1.00 -2.65
CA THR A 88 13.24 -0.43 -1.34
C THR A 88 12.58 0.93 -1.13
N ARG A 89 12.60 1.79 -2.16
CA ARG A 89 11.97 3.10 -2.12
C ARG A 89 10.45 3.06 -2.10
N ALA A 90 9.86 2.13 -2.83
CA ALA A 90 8.41 2.04 -2.96
C ALA A 90 7.75 1.38 -1.75
N TYR A 91 8.39 0.33 -1.20
CA TYR A 91 7.77 -0.55 -0.22
C TYR A 91 8.41 -0.50 1.18
N GLY A 92 9.59 0.09 1.33
CA GLY A 92 10.32 0.10 2.60
C GLY A 92 10.48 -1.30 3.16
N THR A 93 10.20 -1.50 4.45
CA THR A 93 10.31 -2.82 5.10
C THR A 93 9.32 -3.86 4.55
N ARG A 94 8.24 -3.44 3.91
CA ARG A 94 7.30 -4.37 3.25
C ARG A 94 7.90 -5.08 2.02
N ILE A 95 9.08 -4.70 1.57
CA ILE A 95 9.82 -5.42 0.53
C ILE A 95 10.01 -6.91 0.91
N GLU A 96 10.12 -7.23 2.18
CA GLU A 96 10.24 -8.62 2.66
C GLU A 96 8.96 -9.43 2.37
N HIS A 97 7.78 -8.82 2.54
CA HIS A 97 6.52 -9.44 2.14
C HIS A 97 6.43 -9.65 0.63
N LEU A 98 6.91 -8.66 -0.13
CA LEU A 98 6.93 -8.74 -1.58
C LEU A 98 7.90 -9.84 -2.06
N LEU A 99 9.09 -9.93 -1.49
CA LEU A 99 10.07 -10.97 -1.80
C LEU A 99 9.61 -12.36 -1.34
N GLY A 100 8.97 -12.44 -0.16
CA GLY A 100 8.55 -13.70 0.42
C GLY A 100 9.69 -14.72 0.45
N ASN A 101 9.52 -15.86 -0.23
CA ASN A 101 10.51 -16.94 -0.30
C ASN A 101 11.39 -16.91 -1.57
N ALA A 102 11.42 -15.81 -2.33
CA ALA A 102 12.26 -15.71 -3.51
C ALA A 102 13.75 -15.65 -3.13
N THR A 103 14.54 -16.51 -3.74
CA THR A 103 16.01 -16.63 -3.54
C THR A 103 16.79 -16.42 -4.83
N SER A 104 16.10 -16.14 -5.94
CA SER A 104 16.70 -15.93 -7.26
C SER A 104 15.81 -15.04 -8.13
N PRO A 105 16.29 -14.47 -9.24
CA PRO A 105 15.47 -13.71 -10.16
C PRO A 105 14.25 -14.47 -10.68
N ALA A 106 14.37 -15.77 -10.92
CA ALA A 106 13.25 -16.61 -11.33
C ALA A 106 12.10 -16.64 -10.30
N GLY A 107 12.41 -16.47 -9.01
CA GLY A 107 11.42 -16.38 -7.93
C GLY A 107 10.56 -15.11 -7.98
N LEU A 108 10.92 -14.11 -8.79
CA LEU A 108 10.11 -12.91 -9.03
C LEU A 108 8.98 -13.16 -10.04
N GLY A 109 8.99 -14.32 -10.72
CA GLY A 109 8.07 -14.65 -11.79
C GLY A 109 8.38 -13.92 -13.09
N GLU A 110 7.44 -14.00 -14.03
CA GLU A 110 7.54 -13.36 -15.34
C GLU A 110 7.75 -11.83 -15.20
N GLU A 111 8.65 -11.26 -15.97
CA GLU A 111 8.73 -9.82 -16.19
C GLU A 111 7.68 -9.42 -17.22
N VAL A 112 6.52 -8.99 -16.72
CA VAL A 112 5.33 -8.68 -17.54
C VAL A 112 5.53 -7.41 -18.36
N LEU A 113 6.16 -6.42 -17.74
CA LEU A 113 6.61 -5.17 -18.37
C LEU A 113 8.01 -4.83 -17.86
N PRO A 114 8.77 -3.98 -18.57
CA PRO A 114 10.11 -3.61 -18.10
C PRO A 114 10.14 -3.16 -16.64
N GLY A 115 10.82 -3.92 -15.80
CA GLY A 115 10.93 -3.68 -14.36
C GLY A 115 9.69 -4.05 -13.53
N LEU A 116 8.62 -4.58 -14.12
CA LEU A 116 7.41 -5.01 -13.42
C LEU A 116 7.27 -6.54 -13.48
N HIS A 117 7.47 -7.21 -12.38
CA HIS A 117 7.40 -8.66 -12.27
C HIS A 117 6.03 -9.13 -11.73
N ALA A 118 5.66 -10.35 -12.08
CA ALA A 118 4.41 -10.99 -11.63
C ALA A 118 4.24 -10.95 -10.11
N ARG A 119 5.31 -11.17 -9.36
CA ARG A 119 5.29 -11.11 -7.88
C ARG A 119 4.92 -9.73 -7.35
N GLU A 120 5.40 -8.65 -7.97
CA GLU A 120 5.01 -7.29 -7.59
C GLU A 120 3.55 -7.01 -7.93
N ILE A 121 3.08 -7.47 -9.07
CA ILE A 121 1.67 -7.35 -9.46
C ILE A 121 0.78 -8.07 -8.43
N ASP A 122 1.13 -9.28 -8.05
CA ASP A 122 0.38 -10.04 -7.04
C ASP A 122 0.36 -9.34 -5.67
N TYR A 123 1.49 -8.78 -5.26
CA TYR A 123 1.57 -7.98 -4.04
C TYR A 123 0.63 -6.77 -4.10
N LEU A 124 0.70 -5.96 -5.17
CA LEU A 124 -0.14 -4.78 -5.34
C LEU A 124 -1.64 -5.12 -5.35
N ARG A 125 -2.00 -6.27 -5.91
CA ARG A 125 -3.38 -6.75 -5.95
C ARG A 125 -3.88 -7.23 -4.59
N ARG A 126 -3.04 -7.91 -3.81
CA ARG A 126 -3.43 -8.49 -2.52
C ARG A 126 -3.36 -7.51 -1.38
N GLU A 127 -2.32 -6.67 -1.36
CA GLU A 127 -2.00 -5.80 -0.23
C GLU A 127 -2.41 -4.34 -0.47
N GLU A 128 -2.56 -3.92 -1.73
CA GLU A 128 -2.80 -2.52 -2.09
C GLU A 128 -4.06 -2.33 -2.97
N TRP A 129 -4.93 -3.33 -3.04
CA TRP A 129 -6.23 -3.30 -3.72
C TRP A 129 -6.16 -2.87 -5.20
N ALA A 130 -5.07 -3.14 -5.88
CA ALA A 130 -4.97 -2.88 -7.30
C ALA A 130 -5.82 -3.89 -8.09
N VAL A 131 -6.72 -3.42 -8.94
CA VAL A 131 -7.63 -4.26 -9.75
C VAL A 131 -7.28 -4.18 -11.23
N THR A 132 -6.96 -2.99 -11.72
CA THR A 132 -6.74 -2.69 -13.13
C THR A 132 -5.26 -2.39 -13.43
N ALA A 133 -4.87 -2.45 -14.72
CA ALA A 133 -3.56 -1.98 -15.14
C ALA A 133 -3.34 -0.50 -14.77
N GLU A 134 -4.39 0.32 -14.81
CA GLU A 134 -4.32 1.72 -14.41
C GLU A 134 -3.98 1.87 -12.92
N ASP A 135 -4.56 1.04 -12.04
CA ASP A 135 -4.21 1.04 -10.62
C ASP A 135 -2.72 0.74 -10.43
N ILE A 136 -2.24 -0.33 -11.07
CA ILE A 136 -0.85 -0.78 -10.94
C ILE A 136 0.12 0.27 -11.48
N LEU A 137 -0.10 0.76 -12.72
CA LEU A 137 0.86 1.60 -13.41
C LEU A 137 0.84 3.07 -12.96
N TYR A 138 -0.36 3.62 -12.69
CA TYR A 138 -0.50 5.06 -12.40
C TYR A 138 -0.68 5.35 -10.91
N ARG A 139 -1.41 4.50 -10.17
CA ARG A 139 -1.75 4.79 -8.77
C ARG A 139 -0.77 4.19 -7.78
N ARG A 140 -0.23 3.00 -8.05
CA ARG A 140 0.66 2.28 -7.12
C ARG A 140 2.13 2.42 -7.47
N SER A 141 2.57 1.92 -8.62
CA SER A 141 4.00 1.85 -8.97
C SER A 141 4.56 3.10 -9.65
N LYS A 142 3.71 3.92 -10.30
CA LYS A 142 4.09 5.03 -11.19
C LYS A 142 4.91 4.59 -12.42
N LEU A 143 4.92 3.31 -12.74
CA LEU A 143 5.68 2.76 -13.87
C LEU A 143 5.12 3.19 -15.24
N ALA A 144 3.89 3.71 -15.31
CA ALA A 144 3.34 4.26 -16.55
C ALA A 144 4.26 5.27 -17.24
N LEU A 145 5.12 5.96 -16.48
CA LEU A 145 6.10 6.91 -17.03
C LEU A 145 7.30 6.23 -17.72
N HIS A 146 7.46 4.92 -17.55
CA HIS A 146 8.66 4.18 -17.93
C HIS A 146 8.39 2.95 -18.79
N VAL A 147 7.11 2.60 -19.01
CA VAL A 147 6.72 1.45 -19.84
C VAL A 147 6.35 1.90 -21.25
N PRO A 148 6.39 0.99 -22.24
CA PRO A 148 5.93 1.26 -23.60
C PRO A 148 4.47 1.75 -23.65
N ALA A 149 4.09 2.45 -24.73
CA ALA A 149 2.74 2.99 -24.89
C ALA A 149 1.63 1.92 -24.85
N ASP A 150 1.93 0.69 -25.26
CA ASP A 150 1.04 -0.48 -25.18
C ASP A 150 1.07 -1.20 -23.82
N GLY A 151 1.85 -0.70 -22.87
CA GLY A 151 2.08 -1.36 -21.57
C GLY A 151 0.81 -1.63 -20.79
N ALA A 152 -0.13 -0.68 -20.78
CA ALA A 152 -1.40 -0.87 -20.09
C ALA A 152 -2.22 -2.01 -20.70
N ALA A 153 -2.35 -2.06 -22.02
CA ALA A 153 -3.08 -3.14 -22.72
C ALA A 153 -2.43 -4.52 -22.51
N ARG A 154 -1.08 -4.57 -22.53
CA ARG A 154 -0.34 -5.81 -22.21
C ARG A 154 -0.60 -6.28 -20.79
N LEU A 155 -0.58 -5.38 -19.83
CA LEU A 155 -0.85 -5.70 -18.43
C LEU A 155 -2.29 -6.14 -18.21
N ASP A 156 -3.29 -5.48 -18.84
CA ASP A 156 -4.69 -5.91 -18.78
C ASP A 156 -4.86 -7.33 -19.37
N GLY A 157 -4.22 -7.62 -20.48
CA GLY A 157 -4.20 -8.96 -21.06
C GLY A 157 -3.56 -10.00 -20.13
N TRP A 158 -2.52 -9.63 -19.39
CA TRP A 158 -1.89 -10.50 -18.39
C TRP A 158 -2.82 -10.73 -17.20
N LEU A 159 -3.43 -9.68 -16.64
CA LEU A 159 -4.37 -9.75 -15.52
C LEU A 159 -5.58 -10.65 -15.82
N ALA A 160 -6.11 -10.57 -17.04
CA ALA A 160 -7.22 -11.41 -17.48
C ALA A 160 -6.88 -12.91 -17.49
N ARG A 161 -5.62 -13.26 -17.78
CA ARG A 161 -5.14 -14.66 -17.76
C ARG A 161 -4.74 -15.15 -16.37
N HIS A 162 -4.54 -14.23 -15.41
CA HIS A 162 -4.08 -14.53 -14.04
C HIS A 162 -5.07 -13.96 -13.02
N PRO A 163 -6.32 -14.47 -12.94
CA PRO A 163 -7.27 -14.02 -11.93
C PRO A 163 -6.71 -14.32 -10.53
N LEU A 164 -6.92 -13.39 -9.57
CA LEU A 164 -6.65 -13.72 -8.18
C LEU A 164 -7.57 -14.85 -7.75
N PRO A 165 -7.09 -15.80 -6.95
CA PRO A 165 -7.99 -16.72 -6.28
C PRO A 165 -9.03 -15.91 -5.49
N ALA A 166 -10.28 -16.36 -5.51
CA ALA A 166 -11.34 -15.75 -4.71
C ALA A 166 -10.82 -15.62 -3.27
N ALA A 167 -10.94 -14.41 -2.70
CA ALA A 167 -10.60 -14.20 -1.30
C ALA A 167 -11.43 -15.22 -0.48
N THR A 168 -10.75 -16.13 0.20
CA THR A 168 -11.39 -16.90 1.26
C THR A 168 -11.90 -15.88 2.26
N ALA A 169 -13.19 -15.91 2.55
CA ALA A 169 -13.91 -14.92 3.38
C ALA A 169 -13.53 -15.03 4.88
N ASP A 170 -12.25 -15.16 5.19
CA ASP A 170 -11.72 -15.41 6.53
C ASP A 170 -10.82 -14.29 7.07
N VAL A 171 -11.13 -13.04 6.77
CA VAL A 171 -10.47 -11.92 7.48
C VAL A 171 -11.47 -10.82 7.76
N LEU A 172 -12.40 -11.05 8.69
CA LEU A 172 -13.05 -10.02 9.50
C LEU A 172 -13.54 -10.68 10.80
N VAL A 173 -12.62 -10.91 11.71
CA VAL A 173 -12.94 -11.01 13.16
C VAL A 173 -11.95 -10.15 13.90
#